data_cb58c29efa6536d556496f6e2b7f70b3
#
_entry.id   cb58c29efa6536d556496f6e2b7f70b3
#
_cell.length_a   1.000
_cell.length_b   1.000
_cell.length_c   1.000
_cell.angle_alpha   90.00
_cell.angle_beta   90.00
_cell.angle_gamma   90.00
#
_symmetry.space_group_name_H-M   'P 1'
#
loop_
_entity.id
_entity.type
_entity.pdbx_description
1 polymer ?
#
loop_
_entity_poly.entity_id
_entity_poly.type
_entity_poly.pdbx_seq_one_letter_code
_entity_poly.pdbx_strand_id
1 'polypeptide(L)'
;MADWDERFAAGEYPREPEPSPVLRSYVPAIPDGRALDVAAGTGRNAVFLAEAGYAVDALDASREGLRIIGDRAAERGIGDRIEPIRGDVSTYGFPSETYELVTMSFFHTLDRFADLAEALVPGGYLFVEGHLRSASPTPSGPSDDRYRFAANELLRAGLGLTVLYYDETTEERPGDRRRATARLLARRSTGGRQSYPPRPTEGPAGE
;
A
#
# COMPACT_ATOMS: atom_id res chain seq x y z
N MET A 1 12.25 -1.39 18.71
CA MET A 1 11.41 -0.90 17.58
C MET A 1 12.33 -0.09 16.70
N ALA A 2 12.36 -0.29 15.39
CA ALA A 2 13.20 0.53 14.52
C ALA A 2 12.73 1.98 14.63
N ASP A 3 13.66 2.92 14.82
CA ASP A 3 13.33 4.34 14.76
C ASP A 3 13.20 4.73 13.28
N TRP A 4 11.96 4.82 12.81
CA TRP A 4 11.68 5.18 11.43
C TRP A 4 12.01 6.64 11.14
N ASP A 5 11.93 7.54 12.14
CA ASP A 5 12.32 8.93 11.98
C ASP A 5 13.81 9.04 11.62
N GLU A 6 14.67 8.32 12.36
CA GLU A 6 16.12 8.30 12.08
C GLU A 6 16.42 7.73 10.69
N ARG A 7 15.74 6.64 10.31
CA ARG A 7 15.97 5.96 9.02
C ARG A 7 15.55 6.82 7.82
N PHE A 8 14.40 7.50 7.92
CA PHE A 8 13.95 8.42 6.87
C PHE A 8 14.85 9.67 6.81
N ALA A 9 15.25 10.23 7.96
CA ALA A 9 16.18 11.35 8.02
C ALA A 9 17.56 11.01 7.44
N ALA A 10 18.04 9.78 7.67
CA ALA A 10 19.32 9.29 7.13
C ALA A 10 19.25 8.96 5.61
N GLY A 11 18.08 9.04 4.98
CA GLY A 11 17.93 8.72 3.56
C GLY A 11 18.08 7.23 3.23
N GLU A 12 17.83 6.33 4.18
CA GLU A 12 17.86 4.89 3.93
C GLU A 12 16.76 4.43 2.96
N TYR A 13 15.74 5.25 2.80
CA TYR A 13 14.62 5.04 1.89
C TYR A 13 14.55 6.15 0.85
N PRO A 14 14.15 5.84 -0.39
CA PRO A 14 13.98 6.86 -1.42
C PRO A 14 13.00 7.96 -0.96
N ARG A 15 13.35 9.22 -1.20
CA ARG A 15 12.41 10.32 -1.00
C ARG A 15 11.26 10.27 -1.99
N GLU A 16 11.50 9.77 -3.19
CA GLU A 16 10.53 9.64 -4.28
C GLU A 16 10.39 8.17 -4.71
N PRO A 17 9.77 7.33 -3.87
CA PRO A 17 9.57 5.94 -4.24
C PRO A 17 8.46 5.82 -5.30
N GLU A 18 8.68 4.99 -6.31
CA GLU A 18 7.68 4.67 -7.32
C GLU A 18 6.54 3.82 -6.72
N PRO A 19 5.27 4.12 -7.05
CA PRO A 19 4.14 3.30 -6.62
C PRO A 19 4.22 1.90 -7.23
N SER A 20 3.51 0.95 -6.63
CA SER A 20 3.42 -0.41 -7.18
C SER A 20 2.88 -0.38 -8.61
N PRO A 21 3.54 -1.08 -9.58
CA PRO A 21 3.00 -1.19 -10.94
C PRO A 21 1.58 -1.76 -10.96
N VAL A 22 1.26 -2.71 -10.07
CA VAL A 22 -0.08 -3.27 -9.94
C VAL A 22 -1.07 -2.19 -9.50
N LEU A 23 -0.78 -1.45 -8.43
CA LEU A 23 -1.64 -0.36 -7.98
C LEU A 23 -1.86 0.68 -9.10
N ARG A 24 -0.78 1.11 -9.75
CA ARG A 24 -0.82 2.06 -10.85
C ARG A 24 -1.74 1.60 -11.99
N SER A 25 -1.72 0.31 -12.31
CA SER A 25 -2.51 -0.24 -13.41
C SER A 25 -4.01 -0.33 -13.11
N TYR A 26 -4.39 -0.49 -11.83
CA TYR A 26 -5.79 -0.62 -11.43
C TYR A 26 -6.44 0.71 -11.03
N VAL A 27 -5.69 1.69 -10.53
CA VAL A 27 -6.23 2.99 -10.07
C VAL A 27 -7.18 3.66 -11.08
N PRO A 28 -6.92 3.65 -12.41
CA PRO A 28 -7.86 4.23 -13.38
C PRO A 28 -9.24 3.56 -13.43
N ALA A 29 -9.39 2.33 -12.89
CA ALA A 29 -10.65 1.60 -12.85
C ALA A 29 -11.31 1.62 -11.47
N ILE A 30 -10.65 2.20 -10.46
CA ILE A 30 -11.18 2.37 -9.10
C ILE A 30 -11.86 3.75 -9.03
N PRO A 31 -13.09 3.87 -8.50
CA PRO A 31 -13.72 5.16 -8.31
C PRO A 31 -12.83 6.11 -7.52
N ASP A 32 -12.74 7.35 -7.96
CA ASP A 32 -12.13 8.43 -7.20
C ASP A 32 -12.93 8.72 -5.92
N GLY A 33 -12.32 9.42 -4.97
CA GLY A 33 -12.91 9.74 -3.68
C GLY A 33 -11.86 9.89 -2.60
N ARG A 34 -12.10 9.27 -1.43
CA ARG A 34 -11.17 9.31 -0.31
C ARG A 34 -10.33 8.04 -0.25
N ALA A 35 -9.04 8.20 -0.09
CA ALA A 35 -8.11 7.07 0.06
C ALA A 35 -7.38 7.15 1.41
N LEU A 36 -7.01 5.98 1.96
CA LEU A 36 -6.14 5.86 3.12
C LEU A 36 -4.86 5.13 2.71
N ASP A 37 -3.71 5.75 2.94
CA ASP A 37 -2.41 5.08 2.81
C ASP A 37 -1.88 4.73 4.20
N VAL A 38 -1.85 3.44 4.53
CA VAL A 38 -1.50 2.90 5.84
C VAL A 38 -0.01 2.61 5.89
N ALA A 39 0.68 3.12 6.93
CA ALA A 39 2.14 3.11 7.03
C ALA A 39 2.77 3.77 5.78
N ALA A 40 2.36 5.00 5.52
CA ALA A 40 2.61 5.73 4.28
C ALA A 40 4.11 6.02 4.02
N GLY A 41 4.96 5.96 5.06
CA GLY A 41 6.40 6.19 4.96
C GLY A 41 6.73 7.55 4.36
N THR A 42 7.45 7.56 3.23
CA THR A 42 7.78 8.77 2.47
C THR A 42 6.76 9.09 1.37
N GLY A 43 5.56 8.48 1.41
CA GLY A 43 4.44 8.81 0.51
C GLY A 43 4.46 8.11 -0.84
N ARG A 44 4.88 6.85 -0.88
CA ARG A 44 4.91 6.03 -2.09
C ARG A 44 3.56 6.01 -2.81
N ASN A 45 2.51 5.67 -2.07
CA ASN A 45 1.16 5.61 -2.61
C ASN A 45 0.40 6.91 -2.38
N ALA A 46 0.56 7.56 -1.20
CA ALA A 46 -0.17 8.78 -0.86
C ALA A 46 -0.01 9.87 -1.93
N VAL A 47 1.23 10.16 -2.35
CA VAL A 47 1.50 11.18 -3.37
C VAL A 47 0.92 10.77 -4.73
N PHE A 48 1.13 9.52 -5.15
CA PHE A 48 0.58 8.99 -6.40
C PHE A 48 -0.96 9.07 -6.45
N LEU A 49 -1.64 8.69 -5.36
CA LEU A 49 -3.11 8.73 -5.29
C LEU A 49 -3.64 10.18 -5.30
N ALA A 50 -2.96 11.10 -4.62
CA ALA A 50 -3.31 12.51 -4.65
C ALA A 50 -3.14 13.12 -6.06
N GLU A 51 -2.08 12.76 -6.79
CA GLU A 51 -1.91 13.13 -8.21
C GLU A 51 -2.99 12.51 -9.10
N ALA A 52 -3.48 11.31 -8.77
CA ALA A 52 -4.60 10.66 -9.45
C ALA A 52 -5.97 11.25 -9.10
N GLY A 53 -6.05 12.20 -8.15
CA GLY A 53 -7.29 12.94 -7.84
C GLY A 53 -7.94 12.59 -6.50
N TYR A 54 -7.42 11.60 -5.76
CA TYR A 54 -7.98 11.22 -4.46
C TYR A 54 -7.71 12.29 -3.38
N ALA A 55 -8.63 12.41 -2.43
CA ALA A 55 -8.34 13.00 -1.12
C ALA A 55 -7.71 11.91 -0.24
N VAL A 56 -6.46 12.09 0.20
CA VAL A 56 -5.66 11.04 0.81
C VAL A 56 -5.38 11.31 2.27
N ASP A 57 -5.76 10.38 3.15
CA ASP A 57 -5.29 10.33 4.52
C ASP A 57 -3.99 9.49 4.54
N ALA A 58 -2.86 10.12 4.88
CA ALA A 58 -1.56 9.45 4.95
C ALA A 58 -1.21 9.15 6.42
N LEU A 59 -1.45 7.91 6.85
CA LEU A 59 -1.20 7.47 8.23
C LEU A 59 0.21 6.89 8.37
N ASP A 60 1.02 7.46 9.24
CA ASP A 60 2.32 6.89 9.63
C ASP A 60 2.67 7.24 11.08
N ALA A 61 3.48 6.41 11.73
CA ALA A 61 4.02 6.69 13.06
C ALA A 61 5.19 7.69 13.00
N SER A 62 5.92 7.74 11.87
CA SER A 62 7.07 8.59 11.65
C SER A 62 6.66 10.02 11.32
N ARG A 63 7.12 10.94 12.16
CA ARG A 63 6.99 12.38 11.90
C ARG A 63 7.81 12.80 10.67
N GLU A 64 9.00 12.22 10.51
CA GLU A 64 9.88 12.56 9.40
C GLU A 64 9.32 12.05 8.07
N GLY A 65 8.74 10.83 8.03
CA GLY A 65 8.03 10.33 6.86
C GLY A 65 6.92 11.27 6.43
N LEU A 66 6.05 11.66 7.37
CA LEU A 66 4.95 12.60 7.11
C LEU A 66 5.45 13.98 6.65
N ARG A 67 6.56 14.47 7.20
CA ARG A 67 7.19 15.71 6.75
C ARG A 67 7.65 15.62 5.29
N ILE A 68 8.27 14.50 4.91
CA ILE A 68 8.68 14.25 3.52
C ILE A 68 7.47 14.21 2.59
N ILE A 69 6.37 13.59 3.00
CA ILE A 69 5.11 13.62 2.24
C ILE A 69 4.64 15.05 2.02
N GLY A 70 4.61 15.87 3.08
CA GLY A 70 4.22 17.27 3.01
C GLY A 70 5.08 18.08 2.04
N ASP A 71 6.42 17.93 2.10
CA ASP A 71 7.35 18.60 1.18
C ASP A 71 7.05 18.21 -0.27
N ARG A 72 6.92 16.90 -0.55
CA ARG A 72 6.61 16.38 -1.89
C ARG A 72 5.26 16.86 -2.42
N ALA A 73 4.25 16.90 -1.54
CA ALA A 73 2.93 17.38 -1.89
C ALA A 73 2.95 18.88 -2.25
N ALA A 74 3.70 19.69 -1.49
CA ALA A 74 3.88 21.12 -1.77
C ALA A 74 4.61 21.35 -3.10
N GLU A 75 5.71 20.63 -3.36
CA GLU A 75 6.47 20.69 -4.62
C GLU A 75 5.63 20.36 -5.85
N ARG A 76 4.59 19.51 -5.70
CA ARG A 76 3.68 19.07 -6.78
C ARG A 76 2.36 19.86 -6.84
N GLY A 77 2.13 20.79 -5.92
CA GLY A 77 0.90 21.56 -5.84
C GLY A 77 -0.35 20.73 -5.51
N ILE A 78 -0.18 19.65 -4.74
CA ILE A 78 -1.25 18.73 -4.30
C ILE A 78 -1.40 18.69 -2.77
N GLY A 79 -0.85 19.68 -2.07
CA GLY A 79 -0.87 19.72 -0.60
C GLY A 79 -2.27 19.74 0.01
N ASP A 80 -3.24 20.29 -0.68
CA ASP A 80 -4.66 20.33 -0.31
C ASP A 80 -5.38 18.97 -0.42
N ARG A 81 -4.73 17.99 -1.05
CA ARG A 81 -5.27 16.63 -1.25
C ARG A 81 -4.72 15.61 -0.27
N ILE A 82 -3.71 15.93 0.53
CA ILE A 82 -3.09 15.00 1.46
C ILE A 82 -3.21 15.51 2.88
N GLU A 83 -3.88 14.72 3.74
CA GLU A 83 -3.94 14.92 5.18
C GLU A 83 -2.93 13.99 5.87
N PRO A 84 -1.81 14.50 6.40
CA PRO A 84 -0.85 13.70 7.13
C PRO A 84 -1.38 13.39 8.53
N ILE A 85 -1.55 12.10 8.84
CA ILE A 85 -2.04 11.62 10.14
C ILE A 85 -0.92 10.90 10.86
N ARG A 86 -0.48 11.45 12.00
CA ARG A 86 0.47 10.75 12.85
C ARG A 86 -0.22 9.76 13.78
N GLY A 87 0.05 8.47 13.61
CA GLY A 87 -0.56 7.43 14.44
C GLY A 87 0.12 6.07 14.29
N ASP A 88 -0.06 5.23 15.30
CA ASP A 88 0.38 3.84 15.27
C ASP A 88 -0.75 2.97 14.70
N VAL A 89 -0.50 2.30 13.58
CA VAL A 89 -1.44 1.40 12.89
C VAL A 89 -2.04 0.36 13.83
N SER A 90 -1.26 -0.12 14.81
CA SER A 90 -1.71 -1.15 15.76
C SER A 90 -2.83 -0.70 16.68
N THR A 91 -2.94 0.60 16.95
CA THR A 91 -3.91 1.20 17.86
C THR A 91 -4.82 2.23 17.21
N TYR A 92 -4.57 2.57 15.94
CA TYR A 92 -5.38 3.57 15.24
C TYR A 92 -6.83 3.08 15.05
N GLY A 93 -7.79 3.95 15.38
CA GLY A 93 -9.21 3.69 15.15
C GLY A 93 -9.60 4.06 13.74
N PHE A 94 -9.64 3.06 12.84
CA PHE A 94 -10.07 3.30 11.46
C PHE A 94 -11.55 3.64 11.41
N PRO A 95 -11.95 4.75 10.73
CA PRO A 95 -13.37 5.07 10.56
C PRO A 95 -14.00 4.06 9.59
N SER A 96 -15.18 3.52 9.97
CA SER A 96 -15.92 2.57 9.12
C SER A 96 -16.48 3.26 7.88
N GLU A 97 -16.53 2.52 6.76
CA GLU A 97 -17.21 2.92 5.51
C GLU A 97 -16.86 4.33 5.01
N THR A 98 -15.56 4.63 5.00
CA THR A 98 -15.07 5.99 4.73
C THR A 98 -14.26 6.09 3.44
N TYR A 99 -13.58 5.01 3.03
CA TYR A 99 -12.60 5.07 1.96
C TYR A 99 -13.01 4.23 0.74
N GLU A 100 -12.88 4.81 -0.44
CA GLU A 100 -12.99 4.12 -1.73
C GLU A 100 -11.77 3.24 -2.00
N LEU A 101 -10.61 3.64 -1.44
CA LEU A 101 -9.37 2.88 -1.57
C LEU A 101 -8.56 2.92 -0.28
N VAL A 102 -8.14 1.76 0.21
CA VAL A 102 -7.14 1.62 1.27
C VAL A 102 -5.90 0.97 0.68
N THR A 103 -4.73 1.55 0.91
CA THR A 103 -3.43 1.00 0.49
C THR A 103 -2.53 0.74 1.69
N MET A 104 -1.74 -0.33 1.62
CA MET A 104 -0.70 -0.65 2.60
C MET A 104 0.46 -1.33 1.89
N SER A 105 1.67 -0.74 1.96
CA SER A 105 2.85 -1.28 1.29
C SER A 105 4.02 -1.49 2.24
N PHE A 106 4.57 -2.72 2.24
CA PHE A 106 5.74 -3.13 3.02
C PHE A 106 5.62 -2.94 4.54
N PHE A 107 4.39 -2.90 5.03
CA PHE A 107 4.05 -3.00 6.44
C PHE A 107 3.29 -4.31 6.66
N HIS A 108 3.75 -5.13 7.62
CA HIS A 108 3.15 -6.42 7.91
C HIS A 108 2.24 -6.32 9.13
N THR A 109 0.95 -6.45 8.93
CA THR A 109 -0.06 -6.62 9.97
C THR A 109 -1.23 -7.42 9.43
N LEU A 110 -1.57 -8.52 10.10
CA LEU A 110 -2.76 -9.33 9.80
C LEU A 110 -3.90 -9.02 10.75
N ASP A 111 -3.56 -8.65 11.98
CA ASP A 111 -4.52 -8.39 13.05
C ASP A 111 -5.45 -7.20 12.74
N ARG A 112 -5.01 -6.29 11.86
CA ARG A 112 -5.77 -5.11 11.46
C ARG A 112 -6.52 -5.28 10.14
N PHE A 113 -6.43 -6.46 9.52
CA PHE A 113 -7.01 -6.67 8.18
C PHE A 113 -8.54 -6.51 8.16
N ALA A 114 -9.21 -6.97 9.20
CA ALA A 114 -10.65 -6.79 9.35
C ALA A 114 -11.04 -5.30 9.46
N ASP A 115 -10.29 -4.53 10.26
CA ASP A 115 -10.53 -3.10 10.43
C ASP A 115 -10.30 -2.33 9.12
N LEU A 116 -9.27 -2.70 8.34
CA LEU A 116 -9.02 -2.11 7.02
C LEU A 116 -10.17 -2.42 6.04
N ALA A 117 -10.71 -3.64 6.08
CA ALA A 117 -11.85 -4.02 5.27
C ALA A 117 -13.14 -3.28 5.69
N GLU A 118 -13.34 -3.03 6.99
CA GLU A 118 -14.47 -2.26 7.50
C GLU A 118 -14.35 -0.76 7.21
N ALA A 119 -13.13 -0.24 7.09
CA ALA A 119 -12.89 1.16 6.71
C ALA A 119 -13.28 1.48 5.26
N LEU A 120 -13.35 0.46 4.40
CA LEU A 120 -13.81 0.62 3.01
C LEU A 120 -15.31 0.88 2.95
N VAL A 121 -15.75 1.74 2.06
CA VAL A 121 -17.15 1.81 1.65
C VAL A 121 -17.59 0.51 0.97
N PRO A 122 -18.89 0.16 0.92
CA PRO A 122 -19.35 -0.94 0.07
C PRO A 122 -18.92 -0.73 -1.39
N GLY A 123 -18.17 -1.69 -1.94
CA GLY A 123 -17.56 -1.57 -3.27
C GLY A 123 -16.16 -0.93 -3.29
N GLY A 124 -15.67 -0.47 -2.16
CA GLY A 124 -14.31 0.07 -2.01
C GLY A 124 -13.22 -1.00 -2.12
N TYR A 125 -11.98 -0.58 -2.36
CA TYR A 125 -10.86 -1.44 -2.73
C TYR A 125 -9.77 -1.44 -1.66
N LEU A 126 -9.16 -2.61 -1.44
CA LEU A 126 -7.98 -2.79 -0.59
C LEU A 126 -6.82 -3.24 -1.47
N PHE A 127 -5.72 -2.48 -1.46
CA PHE A 127 -4.46 -2.89 -2.04
C PHE A 127 -3.42 -3.11 -0.95
N VAL A 128 -2.81 -4.30 -0.93
CA VAL A 128 -1.73 -4.64 0.00
C VAL A 128 -0.56 -5.23 -0.78
N GLU A 129 0.64 -4.73 -0.49
CA GLU A 129 1.90 -5.27 -1.00
C GLU A 129 2.88 -5.45 0.16
N GLY A 130 3.52 -6.60 0.27
CA GLY A 130 4.45 -6.85 1.35
C GLY A 130 5.54 -7.84 1.03
N HIS A 131 6.56 -7.88 1.88
CA HIS A 131 7.64 -8.85 1.77
C HIS A 131 7.11 -10.27 2.01
N LEU A 132 7.58 -11.21 1.19
CA LEU A 132 7.29 -12.64 1.32
C LEU A 132 8.50 -13.37 1.91
N ARG A 133 8.27 -14.38 2.73
CA ARG A 133 9.33 -15.32 3.17
C ARG A 133 9.90 -16.03 1.95
N SER A 134 11.22 -16.09 1.85
CA SER A 134 11.91 -16.62 0.68
C SER A 134 13.17 -17.36 1.09
N ALA A 135 13.47 -18.44 0.40
CA ALA A 135 14.72 -19.18 0.53
C ALA A 135 15.88 -18.54 -0.25
N SER A 136 15.73 -17.33 -0.77
CA SER A 136 16.81 -16.63 -1.49
C SER A 136 18.04 -16.44 -0.59
N PRO A 137 19.24 -16.72 -1.08
CA PRO A 137 20.47 -16.51 -0.31
C PRO A 137 20.79 -15.03 -0.10
N THR A 138 20.20 -14.13 -0.93
CA THR A 138 20.41 -12.68 -0.88
C THR A 138 19.08 -11.94 -0.81
N PRO A 139 18.27 -12.13 0.28
CA PRO A 139 16.95 -11.50 0.36
C PRO A 139 17.07 -9.99 0.51
N SER A 140 16.20 -9.26 -0.16
CA SER A 140 15.98 -7.84 0.07
C SER A 140 14.83 -7.64 1.07
N GLY A 141 14.88 -6.55 1.85
CA GLY A 141 13.87 -6.23 2.86
C GLY A 141 14.28 -6.63 4.28
N PRO A 142 13.33 -6.75 5.22
CA PRO A 142 13.61 -7.04 6.62
C PRO A 142 14.28 -8.40 6.79
N SER A 143 15.19 -8.51 7.76
CA SER A 143 15.90 -9.75 8.06
C SER A 143 15.06 -10.75 8.85
N ASP A 144 14.04 -10.29 9.55
CA ASP A 144 13.19 -11.11 10.43
C ASP A 144 11.89 -11.48 9.70
N ASP A 145 11.57 -12.77 9.69
CA ASP A 145 10.38 -13.33 9.04
C ASP A 145 9.06 -12.88 9.65
N ARG A 146 9.06 -12.34 10.87
CA ARG A 146 7.85 -11.75 11.47
C ARG A 146 7.31 -10.53 10.69
N TYR A 147 8.15 -9.91 9.85
CA TYR A 147 7.77 -8.80 8.98
C TYR A 147 7.52 -9.24 7.53
N ARG A 148 7.38 -10.55 7.31
CA ARG A 148 7.18 -11.15 6.00
C ARG A 148 5.96 -12.05 6.01
N PHE A 149 5.16 -11.98 4.97
CA PHE A 149 4.06 -12.92 4.77
C PHE A 149 4.60 -14.33 4.50
N ALA A 150 3.96 -15.34 5.06
CA ALA A 150 4.13 -16.72 4.61
C ALA A 150 3.38 -16.93 3.27
N ALA A 151 3.69 -18.02 2.57
CA ALA A 151 3.02 -18.37 1.33
C ALA A 151 1.50 -18.43 1.49
N ASN A 152 0.76 -17.74 0.62
CA ASN A 152 -0.70 -17.59 0.63
C ASN A 152 -1.28 -16.93 1.90
N GLU A 153 -0.48 -16.37 2.78
CA GLU A 153 -0.99 -15.77 4.02
C GLU A 153 -1.78 -14.49 3.74
N LEU A 154 -1.26 -13.64 2.85
CA LEU A 154 -1.97 -12.44 2.41
C LEU A 154 -3.26 -12.78 1.64
N LEU A 155 -3.25 -13.84 0.81
CA LEU A 155 -4.46 -14.32 0.13
C LEU A 155 -5.54 -14.75 1.13
N ARG A 156 -5.15 -15.53 2.15
CA ARG A 156 -6.11 -15.98 3.17
C ARG A 156 -6.72 -14.82 3.94
N ALA A 157 -5.93 -13.80 4.26
CA ALA A 157 -6.42 -12.59 4.92
C ALA A 157 -7.46 -11.85 4.05
N GLY A 158 -7.30 -11.88 2.74
CA GLY A 158 -8.20 -11.22 1.78
C GLY A 158 -9.47 -11.98 1.43
N LEU A 159 -9.66 -13.24 1.85
CA LEU A 159 -10.81 -14.07 1.43
C LEU A 159 -12.17 -13.57 1.92
N GLY A 160 -12.22 -12.66 2.90
CA GLY A 160 -13.45 -11.95 3.29
C GLY A 160 -13.90 -10.89 2.27
N LEU A 161 -13.05 -10.56 1.30
CA LEU A 161 -13.30 -9.62 0.21
C LEU A 161 -13.38 -10.37 -1.13
N THR A 162 -13.78 -9.67 -2.19
CA THR A 162 -13.67 -10.21 -3.55
C THR A 162 -12.25 -9.98 -4.07
N VAL A 163 -11.44 -11.03 -4.15
CA VAL A 163 -10.07 -10.95 -4.68
C VAL A 163 -10.12 -10.72 -6.19
N LEU A 164 -9.51 -9.63 -6.64
CA LEU A 164 -9.44 -9.23 -8.05
C LEU A 164 -8.08 -9.53 -8.66
N TYR A 165 -7.02 -9.40 -7.85
CA TYR A 165 -5.65 -9.70 -8.22
C TYR A 165 -4.91 -10.27 -7.01
N TYR A 166 -4.10 -11.26 -7.26
CA TYR A 166 -3.15 -11.81 -6.30
C TYR A 166 -1.95 -12.39 -7.01
N ASP A 167 -0.76 -12.10 -6.51
CA ASP A 167 0.48 -12.77 -6.91
C ASP A 167 1.46 -12.91 -5.75
N GLU A 168 2.31 -13.92 -5.85
CA GLU A 168 3.54 -14.09 -5.08
C GLU A 168 4.68 -14.22 -6.09
N THR A 169 5.63 -13.29 -6.06
CA THR A 169 6.68 -13.24 -7.07
C THR A 169 8.03 -12.84 -6.48
N THR A 170 9.09 -13.11 -7.22
CA THR A 170 10.44 -12.67 -6.89
C THR A 170 10.98 -11.77 -7.99
N GLU A 171 11.42 -10.59 -7.61
CA GLU A 171 12.03 -9.59 -8.49
C GLU A 171 13.52 -9.48 -8.21
N GLU A 172 14.32 -9.34 -9.25
CA GLU A 172 15.73 -9.00 -9.13
C GLU A 172 15.89 -7.52 -8.73
N ARG A 173 16.91 -7.24 -7.92
CA ARG A 173 17.24 -5.91 -7.43
C ARG A 173 18.73 -5.64 -7.65
N PRO A 174 19.18 -4.39 -7.72
CA PRO A 174 20.59 -4.06 -7.86
C PRO A 174 21.46 -4.79 -6.82
N GLY A 175 22.65 -5.26 -7.26
CA GLY A 175 23.60 -5.97 -6.40
C GLY A 175 23.21 -7.43 -6.14
N ASP A 176 22.64 -8.12 -7.13
CA ASP A 176 22.22 -9.54 -7.07
C ASP A 176 21.24 -9.87 -5.93
N ARG A 177 20.59 -8.84 -5.39
CA ARG A 177 19.57 -9.00 -4.35
C ARG A 177 18.26 -9.41 -4.98
N ARG A 178 17.47 -10.19 -4.26
CA ARG A 178 16.14 -10.63 -4.67
C ARG A 178 15.11 -10.19 -3.66
N ARG A 179 13.99 -9.65 -4.15
CA ARG A 179 12.85 -9.28 -3.33
C ARG A 179 11.67 -10.17 -3.68
N ALA A 180 11.32 -11.07 -2.76
CA ALA A 180 10.06 -11.78 -2.83
C ALA A 180 8.95 -10.92 -2.23
N THR A 181 7.83 -10.80 -2.95
CA THR A 181 6.66 -9.98 -2.58
C THR A 181 5.37 -10.75 -2.80
N ALA A 182 4.41 -10.52 -1.90
CA ALA A 182 3.01 -10.84 -2.12
C ALA A 182 2.24 -9.56 -2.39
N ARG A 183 1.29 -9.58 -3.35
CA ARG A 183 0.40 -8.46 -3.67
C ARG A 183 -1.03 -8.93 -3.74
N LEU A 184 -1.92 -8.15 -3.18
CA LEU A 184 -3.36 -8.39 -3.18
C LEU A 184 -4.07 -7.10 -3.58
N LEU A 185 -4.98 -7.18 -4.56
CA LEU A 185 -6.05 -6.22 -4.76
C LEU A 185 -7.37 -6.92 -4.56
N ALA A 186 -8.17 -6.42 -3.63
CA ALA A 186 -9.47 -6.99 -3.31
C ALA A 186 -10.52 -5.88 -3.17
N ARG A 187 -11.79 -6.24 -3.23
CA ARG A 187 -12.89 -5.29 -3.14
C ARG A 187 -13.91 -5.73 -2.11
N ARG A 188 -14.38 -4.79 -1.30
CA ARG A 188 -15.50 -5.02 -0.37
C ARG A 188 -16.80 -5.26 -1.16
N SER A 189 -17.56 -6.27 -0.77
CA SER A 189 -18.86 -6.57 -1.40
C SER A 189 -19.85 -5.41 -1.21
N THR A 190 -20.66 -5.17 -2.23
CA THR A 190 -21.83 -4.27 -2.16
C THR A 190 -23.08 -4.96 -1.62
N GLY A 191 -23.00 -6.27 -1.33
CA GLY A 191 -24.16 -7.10 -0.95
C GLY A 191 -25.01 -7.57 -2.11
N GLY A 192 -24.77 -7.10 -3.34
CA GLY A 192 -25.49 -7.45 -4.57
C GLY A 192 -24.61 -8.15 -5.61
N ARG A 193 -25.07 -8.16 -6.85
CA ARG A 193 -24.26 -8.63 -7.99
C ARG A 193 -23.07 -7.69 -8.17
N GLN A 194 -21.88 -8.26 -8.35
CA GLN A 194 -20.65 -7.49 -8.50
C GLN A 194 -20.28 -7.35 -9.98
N SER A 195 -19.82 -6.14 -10.35
CA SER A 195 -19.08 -5.93 -11.60
C SER A 195 -17.61 -6.21 -11.35
N TYR A 196 -16.87 -6.61 -12.37
CA TYR A 196 -15.43 -6.85 -12.28
C TYR A 196 -14.70 -5.88 -13.20
N PRO A 197 -13.69 -5.14 -12.73
CA PRO A 197 -12.89 -4.29 -13.58
C PRO A 197 -12.20 -5.16 -14.65
N PRO A 198 -12.02 -4.64 -15.89
CA PRO A 198 -11.22 -5.35 -16.88
C PRO A 198 -9.79 -5.52 -16.35
N ARG A 199 -9.12 -6.59 -16.75
CA ARG A 199 -7.68 -6.69 -16.47
C ARG A 199 -6.99 -5.50 -17.13
N PRO A 200 -6.08 -4.81 -16.40
CA PRO A 200 -5.24 -3.83 -17.05
C PRO A 200 -4.52 -4.50 -18.22
N THR A 201 -4.57 -3.90 -19.38
CA THR A 201 -3.73 -4.34 -20.49
C THR A 201 -2.29 -4.11 -20.06
N GLU A 202 -1.45 -5.13 -20.14
CA GLU A 202 0.00 -4.95 -20.02
C GLU A 202 0.35 -3.86 -21.04
N GLY A 203 0.81 -2.70 -20.55
CA GLY A 203 1.36 -1.69 -21.44
C GLY A 203 2.47 -2.33 -22.26
N PRO A 204 2.78 -1.85 -23.49
CA PRO A 204 3.84 -2.41 -24.29
C PRO A 204 5.09 -2.50 -23.40
N ALA A 205 5.64 -3.71 -23.29
CA ALA A 205 6.92 -3.92 -22.65
C ALA A 205 7.88 -2.92 -23.26
N GLY A 206 8.39 -1.99 -22.45
CA GLY A 206 9.28 -0.94 -22.92
C GLY A 206 10.44 -1.55 -23.70
N GLU A 207 10.56 -1.14 -24.95
CA GLU A 207 11.73 -1.33 -25.79
C GLU A 207 12.95 -0.60 -25.20
#